data_43afe23e973719bc7185436c21f85562
#
_entry.id   43afe23e973719bc7185436c21f85562
#
_cell.length_a   1.000
_cell.length_b   1.000
_cell.length_c   1.000
_cell.angle_alpha   90.00
_cell.angle_beta   90.00
_cell.angle_gamma   90.00
#
_symmetry.space_group_name_H-M   'P 1'
#
loop_
_entity.id
_entity.type
_entity.pdbx_description
1 polymer ?
#
loop_
_entity_poly.entity_id
_entity_poly.type
_entity_poly.pdbx_seq_one_letter_code
_entity_poly.pdbx_strand_id
1 'polypeptide(L)'
;MSKTVITSTGNDLNAKFDKRFGRAAWFCVFNSETNGTTFYENQNINANQGAGTKAAEKMVELKVSRIISGDFGPKAKELLDKFNIQMIIIQDDNATVQTIINRMKN
;
A
#
# COMPACT_ATOMS: atom_id res chain seq x y z
N MET A 1 -15.15 1.79 9.07
CA MET A 1 -14.69 2.18 7.74
C MET A 1 -13.38 1.51 7.42
N SER A 2 -13.30 0.80 6.30
CA SER A 2 -12.15 -0.04 6.03
C SER A 2 -11.51 0.31 4.69
N LYS A 3 -10.35 0.94 4.75
CA LYS A 3 -9.54 1.24 3.58
C LYS A 3 -8.28 0.39 3.64
N THR A 4 -8.00 -0.31 2.56
CA THR A 4 -6.79 -1.12 2.43
C THR A 4 -5.95 -0.55 1.30
N VAL A 5 -4.66 -0.36 1.56
CA VAL A 5 -3.73 0.08 0.52
C VAL A 5 -2.99 -1.13 -0.03
N ILE A 6 -2.86 -1.18 -1.34
CA ILE A 6 -2.06 -2.18 -2.03
C ILE A 6 -1.01 -1.44 -2.83
N THR A 7 0.27 -1.76 -2.60
CA THR A 7 1.34 -1.11 -3.36
C THR A 7 1.33 -1.64 -4.79
N SER A 8 1.46 -0.72 -5.75
CA SER A 8 1.25 -1.02 -7.17
C SER A 8 2.33 -0.42 -8.04
N THR A 9 2.62 -1.08 -9.16
CA THR A 9 3.57 -0.58 -10.14
C THR A 9 2.94 0.39 -11.12
N GLY A 10 1.62 0.48 -11.14
CA GLY A 10 0.91 1.37 -12.05
C GLY A 10 -0.43 1.82 -11.47
N ASN A 11 -1.16 2.59 -12.24
CA ASN A 11 -2.38 3.24 -11.78
C ASN A 11 -3.66 2.56 -12.28
N ASP A 12 -3.63 1.26 -12.45
CA ASP A 12 -4.84 0.51 -12.79
C ASP A 12 -4.83 -0.85 -12.10
N LEU A 13 -5.98 -1.52 -12.11
CA LEU A 13 -6.16 -2.78 -11.40
C LEU A 13 -5.38 -3.95 -12.00
N ASN A 14 -4.99 -3.83 -13.26
CA ASN A 14 -4.20 -4.87 -13.92
C ASN A 14 -2.69 -4.67 -13.72
N ALA A 15 -2.29 -3.58 -13.06
CA ALA A 15 -0.90 -3.35 -12.75
C ALA A 15 -0.39 -4.41 -11.78
N LYS A 16 0.89 -4.72 -11.89
CA LYS A 16 1.49 -5.68 -10.97
C LYS A 16 1.61 -5.10 -9.57
N PHE A 17 1.41 -5.96 -8.59
CA PHE A 17 1.67 -5.66 -7.19
C PHE A 17 3.15 -5.31 -7.02
N ASP A 18 3.43 -4.21 -6.33
CA ASP A 18 4.80 -3.77 -6.08
C ASP A 18 5.18 -4.21 -4.66
N LYS A 19 6.24 -5.01 -4.54
CA LYS A 19 6.66 -5.54 -3.26
C LYS A 19 7.43 -4.54 -2.40
N ARG A 20 7.68 -3.33 -2.90
CA ARG A 20 8.41 -2.31 -2.16
C ARG A 20 7.42 -1.29 -1.61
N PHE A 21 7.35 -1.14 -0.29
CA PHE A 21 6.40 -0.18 0.28
C PHE A 21 6.82 1.27 0.00
N GLY A 22 8.01 1.67 0.43
CA GLY A 22 8.45 3.06 0.33
C GLY A 22 8.77 3.50 -1.09
N ARG A 23 9.09 2.55 -1.96
CA ARG A 23 9.50 2.81 -3.34
C ARG A 23 8.48 2.35 -4.36
N ALA A 24 7.28 2.03 -3.93
CA ALA A 24 6.21 1.68 -4.86
C ALA A 24 5.87 2.89 -5.73
N ALA A 25 5.56 2.65 -7.00
CA ALA A 25 5.21 3.76 -7.90
C ALA A 25 3.85 4.36 -7.56
N TRP A 26 2.90 3.53 -7.15
CA TRP A 26 1.53 3.95 -6.84
C TRP A 26 1.00 3.23 -5.62
N PHE A 27 0.03 3.86 -4.97
CA PHE A 27 -0.73 3.25 -3.88
C PHE A 27 -2.18 3.12 -4.32
N CYS A 28 -2.70 1.89 -4.34
CA CYS A 28 -4.11 1.66 -4.62
C CYS A 28 -4.86 1.60 -3.30
N VAL A 29 -5.79 2.51 -3.10
CA VAL A 29 -6.63 2.51 -1.90
C VAL A 29 -7.96 1.85 -2.25
N PHE A 30 -8.22 0.69 -1.65
CA PHE A 30 -9.47 -0.06 -1.83
C PHE A 30 -10.37 0.20 -0.62
N ASN A 31 -11.59 0.65 -0.90
CA ASN A 31 -12.60 0.87 0.12
C ASN A 31 -13.56 -0.32 0.13
N SER A 32 -13.52 -1.12 1.20
CA SER A 32 -14.32 -2.35 1.26
C SER A 32 -15.82 -2.10 1.40
N GLU A 33 -16.22 -0.90 1.80
CA GLU A 33 -17.65 -0.57 1.92
C GLU A 33 -18.29 -0.27 0.57
N THR A 34 -17.54 0.35 -0.32
CA THR A 34 -18.05 0.74 -1.65
C THR A 34 -17.51 -0.12 -2.77
N ASN A 35 -16.48 -0.94 -2.50
CA ASN A 35 -15.69 -1.66 -3.50
C ASN A 35 -14.97 -0.75 -4.48
N GLY A 36 -14.86 0.54 -4.16
CA GLY A 36 -14.17 1.51 -5.00
C GLY A 36 -12.68 1.51 -4.80
N THR A 37 -11.96 1.92 -5.82
CA THR A 37 -10.50 2.05 -5.76
C THR A 37 -10.09 3.44 -6.17
N THR A 38 -9.04 3.96 -5.53
CA THR A 38 -8.44 5.24 -5.87
C THR A 38 -6.93 5.03 -5.91
N PHE A 39 -6.27 5.55 -6.93
CA PHE A 39 -4.81 5.42 -7.07
C PHE A 39 -4.14 6.74 -6.75
N TYR A 40 -3.12 6.70 -5.90
CA TYR A 40 -2.32 7.84 -5.53
C TYR A 40 -0.88 7.61 -5.95
N GLU A 41 -0.31 8.53 -6.70
CA GLU A 41 1.09 8.42 -7.09
C GLU A 41 2.01 8.65 -5.88
N ASN A 42 3.07 7.84 -5.79
CA ASN A 42 4.06 8.03 -4.74
C ASN A 42 5.03 9.15 -5.14
N GLN A 43 4.89 10.29 -4.49
CA GLN A 43 5.71 11.47 -4.80
C GLN A 43 7.15 11.36 -4.31
N ASN A 44 7.46 10.32 -3.53
CA ASN A 44 8.75 10.19 -2.87
C ASN A 44 9.54 8.97 -3.35
N ILE A 45 9.22 8.44 -4.52
CA ILE A 45 9.85 7.24 -5.05
C ILE A 45 11.36 7.42 -5.24
N ASN A 46 11.81 8.64 -5.51
CA ASN A 46 13.21 8.97 -5.72
C ASN A 46 13.86 9.68 -4.52
N ALA A 47 13.24 9.65 -3.36
CA ALA A 47 13.79 10.28 -2.18
C ALA A 47 15.13 9.64 -1.84
N ASN A 48 16.13 10.49 -1.49
CA ASN A 48 17.46 10.00 -1.13
C ASN A 48 17.41 9.15 0.14
N GLN A 49 16.56 9.53 1.07
CA GLN A 49 16.37 8.77 2.30
C GLN A 49 14.98 9.07 2.84
N GLY A 50 14.48 8.21 3.70
CA GLY A 50 13.19 8.41 4.33
C GLY A 50 11.99 8.10 3.46
N ALA A 51 12.17 7.38 2.33
CA ALA A 51 11.05 7.03 1.45
C ALA A 51 9.98 6.24 2.20
N GLY A 52 10.40 5.27 3.01
CA GLY A 52 9.45 4.46 3.78
C GLY A 52 8.68 5.27 4.81
N THR A 53 9.37 6.18 5.51
CA THR A 53 8.73 7.06 6.48
C THR A 53 7.71 7.96 5.82
N LYS A 54 8.07 8.54 4.67
CA LYS A 54 7.15 9.42 3.94
C LYS A 54 5.93 8.67 3.42
N ALA A 55 6.13 7.44 2.96
CA ALA A 55 5.01 6.60 2.55
C ALA A 55 4.10 6.28 3.74
N ALA A 56 4.68 5.96 4.90
CA ALA A 56 3.90 5.69 6.10
C ALA A 56 3.09 6.92 6.53
N GLU A 57 3.68 8.11 6.46
CA GLU A 57 2.97 9.34 6.76
C GLU A 57 1.77 9.55 5.84
N LYS A 58 1.94 9.21 4.57
CA LYS A 58 0.84 9.30 3.60
C LYS A 58 -0.30 8.35 3.98
N MET A 59 0.03 7.15 4.45
CA MET A 59 -0.98 6.18 4.89
C MET A 59 -1.77 6.71 6.08
N VAL A 60 -1.08 7.33 7.04
CA VAL A 60 -1.74 7.96 8.19
C VAL A 60 -2.67 9.07 7.72
N GLU A 61 -2.20 9.90 6.79
CA GLU A 61 -3.01 11.00 6.23
C GLU A 61 -4.27 10.47 5.55
N LEU A 62 -4.16 9.37 4.81
CA LEU A 62 -5.28 8.76 4.10
C LEU A 62 -6.22 7.97 5.03
N LYS A 63 -5.83 7.79 6.30
CA LYS A 63 -6.64 7.11 7.31
C LYS A 63 -6.95 5.66 6.91
N VAL A 64 -5.95 4.97 6.40
CA VAL A 64 -6.13 3.57 6.02
C VAL A 64 -6.10 2.65 7.23
N SER A 65 -6.75 1.49 7.11
CA SER A 65 -6.79 0.50 8.18
C SER A 65 -5.67 -0.52 8.07
N ARG A 66 -5.24 -0.82 6.85
CA ARG A 66 -4.21 -1.82 6.61
C ARG A 66 -3.52 -1.58 5.28
N ILE A 67 -2.33 -2.14 5.16
CA ILE A 67 -1.51 -2.01 3.96
C ILE A 67 -1.00 -3.38 3.56
N ILE A 68 -1.11 -3.71 2.28
CA ILE A 68 -0.57 -4.93 1.70
C ILE A 68 0.62 -4.55 0.84
N SER A 69 1.79 -5.07 1.19
CA SER A 69 3.02 -4.83 0.42
C SER A 69 3.96 -6.01 0.63
N GLY A 70 5.14 -5.97 0.05
CA GLY A 70 6.10 -7.05 0.16
C GLY A 70 7.11 -6.85 1.28
N ASP A 71 7.29 -5.62 1.72
CA ASP A 71 8.20 -5.33 2.83
C ASP A 71 7.81 -4.01 3.48
N PHE A 72 8.36 -3.78 4.66
CA PHE A 72 8.23 -2.53 5.38
C PHE A 72 9.54 -2.28 6.11
N GLY A 73 10.15 -1.12 5.89
CA GLY A 73 11.35 -0.76 6.60
C GLY A 73 11.09 -0.53 8.09
N PRO A 74 12.14 -0.57 8.93
CA PRO A 74 11.94 -0.46 10.39
C PRO A 74 11.25 0.81 10.84
N LYS A 75 11.60 1.95 10.25
CA LYS A 75 10.98 3.22 10.64
C LYS A 75 9.53 3.31 10.17
N ALA A 76 9.23 2.76 9.00
CA ALA A 76 7.86 2.71 8.51
C ALA A 76 7.01 1.84 9.43
N LYS A 77 7.51 0.66 9.81
CA LYS A 77 6.80 -0.23 10.73
C LYS A 77 6.48 0.46 12.05
N GLU A 78 7.46 1.16 12.60
CA GLU A 78 7.30 1.85 13.87
C GLU A 78 6.16 2.88 13.80
N LEU A 79 6.15 3.68 12.73
CA LEU A 79 5.12 4.69 12.56
C LEU A 79 3.74 4.07 12.32
N LEU A 80 3.67 3.05 11.49
CA LEU A 80 2.40 2.38 11.20
C LEU A 80 1.83 1.69 12.44
N ASP A 81 2.70 1.06 13.25
CA ASP A 81 2.26 0.45 14.50
C ASP A 81 1.70 1.49 15.45
N LYS A 82 2.35 2.66 15.52
CA LYS A 82 1.90 3.73 16.40
C LYS A 82 0.48 4.18 16.08
N PHE A 83 0.08 4.12 14.81
CA PHE A 83 -1.25 4.52 14.38
C PHE A 83 -2.18 3.33 14.17
N ASN A 84 -1.78 2.15 14.65
CA ASN A 84 -2.61 0.93 14.59
C ASN A 84 -2.99 0.52 13.17
N ILE A 85 -2.09 0.75 12.22
CA ILE A 85 -2.30 0.33 10.83
C ILE A 85 -1.72 -1.07 10.67
N GLN A 86 -2.55 -2.01 10.25
CA GLN A 86 -2.12 -3.40 10.04
C GLN A 86 -1.24 -3.51 8.80
N MET A 87 -0.17 -4.28 8.91
CA MET A 87 0.74 -4.54 7.78
C MET A 87 0.63 -5.99 7.37
N ILE A 88 0.33 -6.24 6.10
CA ILE A 88 0.20 -7.58 5.54
C ILE A 88 1.29 -7.73 4.47
N ILE A 89 2.12 -8.76 4.62
CA ILE A 89 3.24 -9.00 3.71
C ILE A 89 2.88 -10.14 2.76
N ILE A 90 2.99 -9.87 1.45
CA ILE A 90 2.77 -10.85 0.40
C ILE A 90 4.02 -10.88 -0.49
N GLN A 91 4.49 -12.08 -0.81
CA GLN A 91 5.68 -12.30 -1.64
C GLN A 91 5.31 -12.98 -2.95
N ASP A 92 4.38 -12.41 -3.70
CA ASP A 92 3.91 -12.98 -4.96
C ASP A 92 4.31 -12.07 -6.12
N ASP A 93 5.29 -12.52 -6.91
CA ASP A 93 5.81 -11.75 -8.04
C ASP A 93 4.85 -11.68 -9.23
N ASN A 94 3.83 -12.53 -9.23
CA ASN A 94 2.88 -12.61 -10.35
C ASN A 94 1.52 -11.98 -10.05
N ALA A 95 1.31 -11.53 -8.82
CA ALA A 95 0.03 -10.95 -8.44
C ALA A 95 -0.18 -9.58 -9.10
N THR A 96 -1.42 -9.31 -9.49
CA THR A 96 -1.84 -7.96 -9.86
C THR A 96 -2.62 -7.37 -8.71
N VAL A 97 -2.84 -6.06 -8.74
CA VAL A 97 -3.67 -5.39 -7.74
C VAL A 97 -5.03 -6.06 -7.66
N GLN A 98 -5.63 -6.35 -8.83
CA GLN A 98 -6.95 -7.00 -8.88
C GLN A 98 -6.95 -8.37 -8.20
N THR A 99 -5.92 -9.19 -8.42
CA THR A 99 -5.89 -10.52 -7.78
C THR A 99 -5.80 -10.41 -6.27
N ILE A 100 -5.09 -9.43 -5.76
CA ILE A 100 -4.99 -9.21 -4.32
C ILE A 100 -6.34 -8.75 -3.76
N ILE A 101 -7.02 -7.83 -4.45
CA ILE A 101 -8.36 -7.40 -4.03
C ILE A 101 -9.32 -8.59 -4.01
N ASN A 102 -9.25 -9.45 -5.02
CA ASN A 102 -10.13 -10.63 -5.08
C ASN A 102 -9.91 -11.56 -3.88
N ARG A 103 -8.68 -11.72 -3.43
CA ARG A 103 -8.37 -12.51 -2.23
C ARG A 103 -9.00 -11.93 -0.98
N MET A 104 -9.07 -10.60 -0.90
CA MET A 104 -9.66 -9.93 0.26
C MET A 104 -11.19 -10.05 0.31
N LYS A 105 -11.83 -10.21 -0.84
CA LYS A 105 -13.28 -10.27 -0.91
C LYS A 105 -13.85 -11.62 -0.49
N ASN A 106 -13.02 -12.62 -0.36
CA ASN A 106 -13.48 -13.97 -0.01
C ASN A 106 -13.40 -14.24 1.48
#